data_6485413c401fbcd5fa6ba681c5593df5
#
_entry.id   6485413c401fbcd5fa6ba681c5593df5
#
_cell.length_a   1.000
_cell.length_b   1.000
_cell.length_c   1.000
_cell.angle_alpha   90.00
_cell.angle_beta   90.00
_cell.angle_gamma   90.00
#
_symmetry.space_group_name_H-M   'P 1'
#
loop_
_entity.id
_entity.type
_entity.pdbx_description
1 polymer ?
#
loop_
_entity_poly.entity_id
_entity_poly.type
_entity_poly.pdbx_seq_one_letter_code
_entity_poly.pdbx_strand_id
1 'polypeptide(L)'
;MKKLFKTIIMASAFALSALSFTACNSSKKTIGIIQFGSHESLNDCYNGMVEGLKEELKDSFNDYYIDRQNSNFDASLSAAQANTFVSKNASIIGAIATPSAMAAASAAKGSIPVIYCAVSDPEAAGLTSMNNVTGSSDLLDFDSQLELIKTFIPTVSKIGVMYTLGEANSISQVKTLKEKAQALSLEIVEQTITNASEIPTATDTLLNKNIDCITNLTDNTVVGALDIILPKTNAKKIPVFGSEIDQVKSGCLASASLDYVTLGKRTGEIMAKVLKGEAKVSNDIAIKIDDSFNCYSAKVAEALDITLPDVQEMRNVD
;
A
#
# COMPACT_ATOMS: atom_id res chain seq x y z
N MET A 1 -15.52 60.63 -52.21
CA MET A 1 -16.08 59.86 -51.07
C MET A 1 -16.00 58.32 -51.23
N LYS A 2 -16.11 57.77 -52.45
CA LYS A 2 -16.06 56.29 -52.64
C LYS A 2 -14.67 55.62 -52.49
N LYS A 3 -13.54 56.34 -52.57
CA LYS A 3 -12.18 55.78 -52.41
C LYS A 3 -11.71 55.75 -50.96
N LEU A 4 -12.21 56.59 -50.06
CA LEU A 4 -11.84 56.65 -48.69
C LEU A 4 -12.47 55.49 -47.86
N PHE A 5 -13.65 55.04 -48.29
CA PHE A 5 -14.40 53.95 -47.62
C PHE A 5 -13.79 52.55 -47.85
N LYS A 6 -13.09 52.32 -48.96
CA LYS A 6 -12.44 51.05 -49.26
C LYS A 6 -11.14 50.84 -48.50
N THR A 7 -10.44 51.92 -48.14
CA THR A 7 -9.17 51.81 -47.38
C THR A 7 -9.38 51.56 -45.90
N ILE A 8 -10.49 52.01 -45.32
CA ILE A 8 -10.86 51.80 -43.93
C ILE A 8 -11.32 50.33 -43.69
N ILE A 9 -11.99 49.72 -44.67
CA ILE A 9 -12.45 48.31 -44.55
C ILE A 9 -11.29 47.33 -44.68
N MET A 10 -10.21 47.63 -45.37
CA MET A 10 -9.02 46.77 -45.49
C MET A 10 -8.10 46.88 -44.33
N ALA A 11 -8.08 47.97 -43.56
CA ALA A 11 -7.28 48.11 -42.34
C ALA A 11 -7.91 47.41 -41.12
N SER A 12 -9.25 47.29 -41.08
CA SER A 12 -9.96 46.58 -40.00
C SER A 12 -9.93 45.03 -40.12
N ALA A 13 -9.72 44.49 -41.34
CA ALA A 13 -9.60 43.05 -41.57
C ALA A 13 -8.22 42.51 -41.17
N PHE A 14 -7.15 43.32 -41.12
CA PHE A 14 -5.81 42.91 -40.74
C PHE A 14 -5.54 43.02 -39.23
N ALA A 15 -6.37 43.76 -38.49
CA ALA A 15 -6.23 43.89 -37.02
C ALA A 15 -6.96 42.78 -36.24
N LEU A 16 -7.84 41.98 -36.90
CA LEU A 16 -8.57 40.88 -36.25
C LEU A 16 -7.86 39.50 -36.36
N SER A 17 -6.78 39.40 -37.14
CA SER A 17 -6.03 38.13 -37.30
C SER A 17 -4.84 37.97 -36.38
N ALA A 18 -4.59 38.92 -35.47
CA ALA A 18 -3.43 38.89 -34.56
C ALA A 18 -3.75 38.55 -33.08
N LEU A 19 -5.00 38.14 -32.80
CA LEU A 19 -5.44 37.81 -31.42
C LEU A 19 -5.85 36.35 -31.22
N SER A 20 -5.39 35.46 -32.11
CA SER A 20 -5.51 34.02 -31.87
C SER A 20 -4.22 33.46 -31.24
N PHE A 21 -3.62 34.17 -30.28
CA PHE A 21 -2.84 33.48 -29.25
C PHE A 21 -3.86 32.83 -28.33
N THR A 22 -4.41 31.69 -28.76
CA THR A 22 -4.95 30.71 -27.81
C THR A 22 -3.83 30.41 -26.85
N ALA A 23 -3.89 30.97 -25.66
CA ALA A 23 -3.25 30.40 -24.50
C ALA A 23 -3.75 28.96 -24.48
N CYS A 24 -2.94 28.01 -24.97
CA CYS A 24 -3.06 26.62 -24.64
C CYS A 24 -2.86 26.58 -23.13
N ASN A 25 -3.93 26.76 -22.40
CA ASN A 25 -4.02 26.33 -21.04
C ASN A 25 -3.99 24.79 -21.14
N SER A 26 -2.79 24.21 -21.28
CA SER A 26 -2.64 22.76 -21.28
C SER A 26 -3.14 22.30 -19.93
N SER A 27 -4.36 21.76 -19.89
CA SER A 27 -4.87 21.12 -18.70
C SER A 27 -3.84 20.06 -18.32
N LYS A 28 -3.36 20.12 -17.06
CA LYS A 28 -2.38 19.15 -16.58
C LYS A 28 -2.92 17.74 -16.77
N LYS A 29 -2.04 16.83 -17.15
CA LYS A 29 -2.36 15.40 -17.25
C LYS A 29 -2.62 14.84 -15.85
N THR A 30 -3.57 13.95 -15.70
CA THR A 30 -3.92 13.38 -14.38
C THR A 30 -3.11 12.11 -14.12
N ILE A 31 -2.46 12.07 -12.96
CA ILE A 31 -1.98 10.86 -12.32
C ILE A 31 -3.00 10.52 -11.24
N GLY A 32 -3.77 9.43 -11.42
CA GLY A 32 -4.69 8.95 -10.40
C GLY A 32 -3.95 8.09 -9.37
N ILE A 33 -4.19 8.30 -8.07
CA ILE A 33 -3.66 7.41 -7.03
C ILE A 33 -4.83 6.97 -6.14
N ILE A 34 -5.06 5.65 -6.06
CA ILE A 34 -6.04 5.04 -5.17
C ILE A 34 -5.31 4.40 -4.00
N GLN A 35 -5.59 4.86 -2.79
CA GLN A 35 -5.11 4.26 -1.55
C GLN A 35 -6.26 3.54 -0.86
N PHE A 36 -6.07 2.28 -0.47
CA PHE A 36 -7.17 1.48 0.08
C PHE A 36 -7.69 2.00 1.41
N GLY A 37 -6.82 2.46 2.29
CA GLY A 37 -7.19 3.02 3.58
C GLY A 37 -6.11 3.93 4.16
N SER A 38 -6.35 4.49 5.33
CA SER A 38 -5.39 5.34 6.03
C SER A 38 -4.79 4.62 7.22
N HIS A 39 -3.56 4.15 7.08
CA HIS A 39 -2.62 3.83 8.15
C HIS A 39 -1.20 4.19 7.67
N GLU A 40 -0.24 4.27 8.58
CA GLU A 40 1.08 4.86 8.30
C GLU A 40 1.77 4.20 7.11
N SER A 41 1.83 2.87 7.03
CA SER A 41 2.51 2.17 5.94
C SER A 41 1.95 2.54 4.55
N LEU A 42 0.62 2.68 4.40
CA LEU A 42 0.02 3.12 3.14
C LEU A 42 0.24 4.61 2.87
N ASN A 43 0.33 5.44 3.93
CA ASN A 43 0.72 6.85 3.81
C ASN A 43 2.18 6.96 3.35
N ASP A 44 3.06 6.13 3.88
CA ASP A 44 4.47 6.03 3.50
C ASP A 44 4.64 5.58 2.05
N CYS A 45 3.86 4.58 1.60
CA CYS A 45 3.79 4.22 0.18
C CYS A 45 3.42 5.42 -0.69
N TYR A 46 2.39 6.18 -0.30
CA TYR A 46 1.97 7.36 -1.06
C TYR A 46 3.04 8.44 -1.10
N ASN A 47 3.62 8.77 0.06
CA ASN A 47 4.66 9.80 0.18
C ASN A 47 5.88 9.44 -0.66
N GLY A 48 6.36 8.20 -0.53
CA GLY A 48 7.46 7.68 -1.33
C GLY A 48 7.14 7.70 -2.82
N MET A 49 5.94 7.26 -3.23
CA MET A 49 5.50 7.27 -4.63
C MET A 49 5.53 8.67 -5.24
N VAL A 50 5.06 9.68 -4.51
CA VAL A 50 5.12 11.09 -4.95
C VAL A 50 6.56 11.58 -5.02
N GLU A 51 7.42 11.19 -4.07
CA GLU A 51 8.84 11.52 -4.09
C GLU A 51 9.53 10.93 -5.33
N GLY A 52 9.38 9.63 -5.58
CA GLY A 52 9.96 8.95 -6.75
C GLY A 52 9.48 9.55 -8.07
N LEU A 53 8.18 9.90 -8.16
CA LEU A 53 7.64 10.61 -9.32
C LEU A 53 8.31 11.97 -9.53
N LYS A 54 8.51 12.77 -8.47
CA LYS A 54 9.14 14.09 -8.54
C LYS A 54 10.60 14.00 -8.96
N GLU A 55 11.36 13.09 -8.37
CA GLU A 55 12.78 12.92 -8.66
C GLU A 55 13.01 12.51 -10.11
N GLU A 56 12.20 11.59 -10.62
CA GLU A 56 12.35 11.06 -11.98
C GLU A 56 11.79 11.99 -13.07
N LEU A 57 10.64 12.63 -12.83
CA LEU A 57 10.01 13.52 -13.81
C LEU A 57 10.65 14.90 -13.82
N LYS A 58 11.31 15.35 -12.74
CA LYS A 58 11.95 16.66 -12.62
C LYS A 58 11.00 17.79 -13.03
N ASP A 59 11.41 18.65 -13.94
CA ASP A 59 10.59 19.78 -14.42
C ASP A 59 9.27 19.34 -15.05
N SER A 60 9.24 18.18 -15.72
CA SER A 60 8.04 17.59 -16.31
C SER A 60 6.97 17.20 -15.28
N PHE A 61 7.34 17.08 -13.99
CA PHE A 61 6.36 16.83 -12.93
C PHE A 61 5.26 17.90 -12.88
N ASN A 62 5.60 19.13 -13.26
CA ASN A 62 4.66 20.25 -13.30
C ASN A 62 3.55 20.10 -14.38
N ASP A 63 3.74 19.20 -15.35
CA ASP A 63 2.75 18.89 -16.40
C ASP A 63 1.62 17.99 -15.88
N TYR A 64 1.77 17.46 -14.65
CA TYR A 64 0.84 16.52 -14.06
C TYR A 64 0.11 17.12 -12.84
N TYR A 65 -1.10 16.63 -12.64
CA TYR A 65 -1.89 16.79 -11.41
C TYR A 65 -2.10 15.44 -10.76
N ILE A 66 -1.73 15.30 -9.50
CA ILE A 66 -1.97 14.08 -8.73
C ILE A 66 -3.36 14.18 -8.09
N ASP A 67 -4.26 13.28 -8.49
CA ASP A 67 -5.58 13.09 -7.87
C ASP A 67 -5.49 11.88 -6.94
N ARG A 68 -5.32 12.12 -5.61
CA ARG A 68 -5.31 11.08 -4.58
C ARG A 68 -6.71 10.82 -4.09
N GLN A 69 -7.12 9.55 -4.11
CA GLN A 69 -8.39 9.07 -3.57
C GLN A 69 -8.13 8.03 -2.48
N ASN A 70 -8.89 8.11 -1.38
CA ASN A 70 -8.83 7.12 -0.29
C ASN A 70 -10.13 6.33 -0.26
N SER A 71 -10.04 5.03 -0.23
CA SER A 71 -11.20 4.13 -0.28
C SER A 71 -11.76 3.75 1.09
N ASN A 72 -11.14 4.24 2.18
CA ASN A 72 -11.60 4.00 3.56
C ASN A 72 -11.87 2.51 3.86
N PHE A 73 -11.02 1.63 3.36
CA PHE A 73 -11.12 0.16 3.46
C PHE A 73 -12.37 -0.44 2.78
N ASP A 74 -12.94 0.27 1.79
CA ASP A 74 -14.09 -0.17 1.00
C ASP A 74 -13.66 -0.47 -0.44
N ALA A 75 -13.71 -1.76 -0.81
CA ALA A 75 -13.35 -2.23 -2.15
C ALA A 75 -14.32 -1.70 -3.23
N SER A 76 -15.60 -1.46 -2.88
CA SER A 76 -16.59 -0.90 -3.80
C SER A 76 -16.26 0.57 -4.11
N LEU A 77 -15.79 1.32 -3.10
CA LEU A 77 -15.33 2.69 -3.29
C LEU A 77 -14.04 2.71 -4.13
N SER A 78 -13.09 1.79 -3.91
CA SER A 78 -11.91 1.62 -4.79
C SER A 78 -12.32 1.42 -6.24
N ALA A 79 -13.32 0.58 -6.51
CA ALA A 79 -13.82 0.34 -7.86
C ALA A 79 -14.46 1.59 -8.49
N ALA A 80 -15.24 2.36 -7.72
CA ALA A 80 -15.84 3.61 -8.18
C ALA A 80 -14.78 4.66 -8.52
N GLN A 81 -13.74 4.80 -7.68
CA GLN A 81 -12.61 5.70 -7.90
C GLN A 81 -11.81 5.31 -9.13
N ALA A 82 -11.52 4.02 -9.32
CA ALA A 82 -10.84 3.50 -10.49
C ALA A 82 -11.61 3.81 -11.80
N ASN A 83 -12.92 3.56 -11.81
CA ASN A 83 -13.78 3.91 -12.94
C ASN A 83 -13.79 5.41 -13.22
N THR A 84 -13.72 6.24 -12.18
CA THR A 84 -13.60 7.69 -12.32
C THR A 84 -12.30 8.10 -13.03
N PHE A 85 -11.17 7.50 -12.67
CA PHE A 85 -9.88 7.76 -13.34
C PHE A 85 -9.89 7.30 -14.79
N VAL A 86 -10.50 6.14 -15.08
CA VAL A 86 -10.65 5.68 -16.47
C VAL A 86 -11.51 6.65 -17.28
N SER A 87 -12.64 7.10 -16.76
CA SER A 87 -13.53 8.04 -17.47
C SER A 87 -12.91 9.42 -17.67
N LYS A 88 -12.02 9.85 -16.78
CA LYS A 88 -11.22 11.09 -16.90
C LYS A 88 -9.99 10.94 -17.81
N ASN A 89 -9.74 9.76 -18.40
CA ASN A 89 -8.55 9.45 -19.17
C ASN A 89 -7.25 9.77 -18.41
N ALA A 90 -7.14 9.31 -17.15
CA ALA A 90 -5.92 9.45 -16.40
C ALA A 90 -4.73 8.84 -17.17
N SER A 91 -3.57 9.48 -17.13
CA SER A 91 -2.38 9.02 -17.86
C SER A 91 -1.82 7.73 -17.29
N ILE A 92 -2.02 7.50 -15.98
CA ILE A 92 -1.58 6.34 -15.22
C ILE A 92 -2.39 6.26 -13.92
N ILE A 93 -2.58 5.05 -13.41
CA ILE A 93 -3.19 4.84 -12.09
C ILE A 93 -2.16 4.17 -11.18
N GLY A 94 -1.78 4.85 -10.09
CA GLY A 94 -1.11 4.25 -8.95
C GLY A 94 -2.14 3.62 -8.02
N ALA A 95 -1.90 2.39 -7.59
CA ALA A 95 -2.83 1.69 -6.72
C ALA A 95 -2.11 1.12 -5.49
N ILE A 96 -2.44 1.63 -4.30
CA ILE A 96 -1.77 1.26 -3.05
C ILE A 96 -2.64 0.24 -2.32
N ALA A 97 -2.05 -0.91 -2.01
CA ALA A 97 -2.63 -2.13 -1.46
C ALA A 97 -3.42 -2.99 -2.48
N THR A 98 -3.48 -4.30 -2.18
CA THR A 98 -4.08 -5.32 -3.06
C THR A 98 -5.51 -5.02 -3.51
N PRO A 99 -6.45 -4.61 -2.63
CA PRO A 99 -7.82 -4.34 -3.08
C PRO A 99 -7.92 -3.18 -4.07
N SER A 100 -7.14 -2.10 -3.87
CA SER A 100 -7.08 -0.97 -4.82
C SER A 100 -6.45 -1.38 -6.15
N ALA A 101 -5.40 -2.22 -6.11
CA ALA A 101 -4.74 -2.72 -7.32
C ALA A 101 -5.68 -3.58 -8.17
N MET A 102 -6.41 -4.50 -7.54
CA MET A 102 -7.42 -5.33 -8.21
C MET A 102 -8.54 -4.47 -8.84
N ALA A 103 -9.03 -3.46 -8.10
CA ALA A 103 -10.05 -2.53 -8.58
C ALA A 103 -9.56 -1.72 -9.78
N ALA A 104 -8.36 -1.15 -9.70
CA ALA A 104 -7.75 -0.36 -10.77
C ALA A 104 -7.51 -1.21 -12.02
N ALA A 105 -6.95 -2.39 -11.87
CA ALA A 105 -6.68 -3.33 -12.97
C ALA A 105 -7.98 -3.76 -13.68
N SER A 106 -9.02 -4.09 -12.90
CA SER A 106 -10.35 -4.46 -13.43
C SER A 106 -11.02 -3.30 -14.18
N ALA A 107 -10.92 -2.06 -13.68
CA ALA A 107 -11.51 -0.90 -14.33
C ALA A 107 -10.75 -0.52 -15.62
N ALA A 108 -9.42 -0.53 -15.57
CA ALA A 108 -8.57 -0.11 -16.69
C ALA A 108 -8.67 -1.02 -17.92
N LYS A 109 -8.89 -2.32 -17.75
CA LYS A 109 -9.08 -3.31 -18.84
C LYS A 109 -8.08 -3.18 -19.99
N GLY A 110 -6.82 -2.88 -19.68
CA GLY A 110 -5.76 -2.68 -20.66
C GLY A 110 -5.68 -1.27 -21.28
N SER A 111 -6.58 -0.35 -20.95
CA SER A 111 -6.63 0.99 -21.57
C SER A 111 -5.69 2.00 -20.91
N ILE A 112 -5.42 1.86 -19.63
CA ILE A 112 -4.57 2.77 -18.83
C ILE A 112 -3.53 1.92 -18.09
N PRO A 113 -2.26 2.36 -18.02
CA PRO A 113 -1.25 1.73 -17.17
C PRO A 113 -1.67 1.76 -15.69
N VAL A 114 -1.54 0.63 -15.00
CA VAL A 114 -1.77 0.49 -13.56
C VAL A 114 -0.47 0.05 -12.90
N ILE A 115 0.01 0.84 -11.95
CA ILE A 115 1.21 0.52 -11.17
C ILE A 115 0.80 0.36 -9.71
N TYR A 116 0.87 -0.88 -9.23
CA TYR A 116 0.55 -1.16 -7.84
C TYR A 116 1.74 -0.94 -6.91
N CYS A 117 1.44 -0.64 -5.65
CA CYS A 117 2.38 -0.54 -4.54
C CYS A 117 1.83 -1.35 -3.36
N ALA A 118 2.68 -2.07 -2.65
CA ALA A 118 2.30 -2.89 -1.51
C ALA A 118 1.21 -3.94 -1.87
N VAL A 119 1.51 -4.76 -2.86
CA VAL A 119 0.71 -5.94 -3.20
C VAL A 119 1.51 -7.18 -2.84
N SER A 120 1.13 -7.87 -1.78
CA SER A 120 1.94 -8.96 -1.21
C SER A 120 2.04 -10.16 -2.14
N ASP A 121 0.95 -10.49 -2.85
CA ASP A 121 0.88 -11.63 -3.77
C ASP A 121 0.17 -11.22 -5.07
N PRO A 122 0.92 -10.63 -6.04
CA PRO A 122 0.33 -10.21 -7.31
C PRO A 122 -0.23 -11.37 -8.14
N GLU A 123 0.30 -12.58 -7.99
CA GLU A 123 -0.19 -13.77 -8.70
C GLU A 123 -1.54 -14.22 -8.14
N ALA A 124 -1.65 -14.40 -6.82
CA ALA A 124 -2.91 -14.73 -6.17
C ALA A 124 -3.98 -13.64 -6.39
N ALA A 125 -3.58 -12.37 -6.51
CA ALA A 125 -4.47 -11.27 -6.85
C ALA A 125 -4.86 -11.23 -8.35
N GLY A 126 -4.32 -12.12 -9.20
CA GLY A 126 -4.61 -12.18 -10.65
C GLY A 126 -4.03 -11.04 -11.47
N LEU A 127 -3.06 -10.29 -10.94
CA LEU A 127 -2.50 -9.10 -11.58
C LEU A 127 -1.41 -9.41 -12.59
N THR A 128 -0.67 -10.51 -12.40
CA THR A 128 0.49 -10.89 -13.23
C THR A 128 0.11 -11.30 -14.66
N SER A 129 -1.15 -11.65 -14.90
CA SER A 129 -1.66 -12.02 -16.23
C SER A 129 -2.07 -10.80 -17.09
N MET A 130 -2.05 -9.59 -16.53
CA MET A 130 -2.53 -8.38 -17.20
C MET A 130 -1.38 -7.58 -17.80
N ASN A 131 -1.44 -7.30 -19.12
CA ASN A 131 -0.35 -6.63 -19.86
C ASN A 131 -0.15 -5.14 -19.51
N ASN A 132 -1.10 -4.52 -18.82
CA ASN A 132 -1.06 -3.11 -18.44
C ASN A 132 -0.88 -2.91 -16.93
N VAL A 133 -0.51 -3.95 -16.19
CA VAL A 133 -0.39 -3.94 -14.73
C VAL A 133 1.00 -4.41 -14.32
N THR A 134 1.64 -3.67 -13.44
CA THR A 134 2.90 -4.03 -12.77
C THR A 134 3.04 -3.24 -11.47
N GLY A 135 4.10 -3.43 -10.71
CA GLY A 135 4.34 -2.63 -9.51
C GLY A 135 5.33 -3.25 -8.55
N SER A 136 5.17 -2.95 -7.26
CA SER A 136 6.05 -3.39 -6.19
C SER A 136 5.32 -4.25 -5.15
N SER A 137 5.98 -5.33 -4.72
CA SER A 137 5.45 -6.30 -3.76
C SER A 137 6.10 -6.13 -2.39
N ASP A 138 5.29 -6.29 -1.34
CA ASP A 138 5.65 -6.30 0.08
C ASP A 138 5.48 -7.70 0.68
N LEU A 139 5.86 -8.74 -0.05
CA LEU A 139 5.75 -10.12 0.42
C LEU A 139 6.47 -10.32 1.76
N LEU A 140 5.72 -10.76 2.78
CA LEU A 140 6.27 -11.02 4.11
C LEU A 140 7.18 -12.26 4.11
N ASP A 141 8.30 -12.14 4.81
CA ASP A 141 9.18 -13.25 5.15
C ASP A 141 8.69 -13.92 6.45
N PHE A 142 7.83 -14.94 6.30
CA PHE A 142 7.31 -15.67 7.46
C PHE A 142 8.36 -16.54 8.16
N ASP A 143 9.44 -16.94 7.51
CA ASP A 143 10.53 -17.66 8.18
C ASP A 143 11.19 -16.71 9.18
N SER A 144 11.60 -15.51 8.77
CA SER A 144 12.14 -14.48 9.65
C SER A 144 11.16 -14.04 10.73
N GLN A 145 9.86 -13.88 10.40
CA GLN A 145 8.82 -13.49 11.36
C GLN A 145 8.61 -14.55 12.44
N LEU A 146 8.56 -15.84 12.10
CA LEU A 146 8.40 -16.92 13.06
C LEU A 146 9.66 -17.12 13.92
N GLU A 147 10.84 -16.94 13.34
CA GLU A 147 12.11 -16.94 14.10
C GLU A 147 12.15 -15.79 15.11
N LEU A 148 11.73 -14.58 14.70
CA LEU A 148 11.63 -13.43 15.58
C LEU A 148 10.68 -13.69 16.75
N ILE A 149 9.50 -14.26 16.50
CA ILE A 149 8.54 -14.65 17.54
C ILE A 149 9.18 -15.62 18.52
N LYS A 150 9.86 -16.66 18.05
CA LYS A 150 10.55 -17.64 18.92
C LYS A 150 11.71 -17.02 19.71
N THR A 151 12.37 -16.02 19.17
CA THR A 151 13.43 -15.28 19.84
C THR A 151 12.90 -14.52 21.05
N PHE A 152 11.74 -13.87 20.93
CA PHE A 152 11.09 -13.14 22.05
C PHE A 152 10.32 -14.08 22.98
N ILE A 153 9.74 -15.16 22.46
CA ILE A 153 8.93 -16.12 23.22
C ILE A 153 9.44 -17.55 22.94
N PRO A 154 10.54 -18.00 23.58
CA PRO A 154 11.12 -19.32 23.31
C PRO A 154 10.16 -20.50 23.53
N THR A 155 9.13 -20.29 24.35
CA THR A 155 8.12 -21.31 24.70
C THR A 155 6.86 -21.24 23.86
N VAL A 156 6.85 -20.39 22.82
CA VAL A 156 5.67 -20.21 21.96
C VAL A 156 5.23 -21.53 21.33
N SER A 157 3.93 -21.77 21.36
CA SER A 157 3.30 -22.95 20.78
C SER A 157 2.07 -22.62 19.95
N LYS A 158 1.34 -21.55 20.34
CA LYS A 158 0.08 -21.12 19.71
C LYS A 158 0.13 -19.65 19.32
N ILE A 159 0.07 -19.38 18.04
CA ILE A 159 0.10 -18.02 17.48
C ILE A 159 -1.28 -17.69 16.93
N GLY A 160 -1.90 -16.63 17.45
CA GLY A 160 -3.15 -16.09 16.93
C GLY A 160 -2.91 -15.27 15.66
N VAL A 161 -3.82 -15.36 14.71
CA VAL A 161 -3.86 -14.50 13.54
C VAL A 161 -5.29 -14.06 13.26
N MET A 162 -5.49 -12.75 13.06
CA MET A 162 -6.77 -12.19 12.62
C MET A 162 -6.63 -11.68 11.19
N TYR A 163 -7.64 -11.94 10.35
CA TYR A 163 -7.59 -11.48 8.97
C TYR A 163 -8.98 -11.31 8.34
N THR A 164 -9.02 -10.47 7.31
CA THR A 164 -10.23 -10.09 6.58
C THR A 164 -10.46 -11.01 5.39
N LEU A 165 -11.62 -11.66 5.33
CA LEU A 165 -11.98 -12.59 4.22
C LEU A 165 -12.05 -11.89 2.85
N GLY A 166 -12.28 -10.59 2.81
CA GLY A 166 -12.32 -9.80 1.56
C GLY A 166 -10.96 -9.36 1.04
N GLU A 167 -9.86 -9.59 1.76
CA GLU A 167 -8.52 -9.20 1.36
C GLU A 167 -7.72 -10.40 0.83
N ALA A 168 -7.48 -10.44 -0.48
CA ALA A 168 -6.79 -11.55 -1.15
C ALA A 168 -5.35 -11.75 -0.66
N ASN A 169 -4.64 -10.65 -0.31
CA ASN A 169 -3.33 -10.69 0.34
C ASN A 169 -3.37 -11.49 1.64
N SER A 170 -4.36 -11.24 2.50
CA SER A 170 -4.50 -11.91 3.79
C SER A 170 -4.78 -13.41 3.63
N ILE A 171 -5.63 -13.78 2.66
CA ILE A 171 -5.92 -15.20 2.36
C ILE A 171 -4.65 -15.94 1.89
N SER A 172 -3.86 -15.33 1.01
CA SER A 172 -2.60 -15.92 0.54
C SER A 172 -1.58 -16.03 1.68
N GLN A 173 -1.44 -14.98 2.46
CA GLN A 173 -0.47 -14.91 3.57
C GLN A 173 -0.77 -15.89 4.68
N VAL A 174 -2.04 -16.03 5.12
CA VAL A 174 -2.39 -16.98 6.18
C VAL A 174 -2.10 -18.43 5.78
N LYS A 175 -2.28 -18.77 4.50
CA LYS A 175 -1.92 -20.08 3.97
C LYS A 175 -0.42 -20.33 4.12
N THR A 176 0.41 -19.41 3.66
CA THR A 176 1.88 -19.50 3.75
C THR A 176 2.33 -19.55 5.22
N LEU A 177 1.77 -18.68 6.08
CA LEU A 177 2.06 -18.68 7.52
C LEU A 177 1.79 -20.05 8.17
N LYS A 178 0.67 -20.68 7.84
CA LYS A 178 0.32 -22.02 8.37
C LYS A 178 1.30 -23.10 7.92
N GLU A 179 1.68 -23.08 6.64
CA GLU A 179 2.66 -24.03 6.10
C GLU A 179 4.01 -23.89 6.80
N LYS A 180 4.50 -22.65 6.99
CA LYS A 180 5.75 -22.37 7.69
C LYS A 180 5.69 -22.71 9.19
N ALA A 181 4.61 -22.34 9.88
CA ALA A 181 4.40 -22.63 11.29
C ALA A 181 4.34 -24.14 11.56
N GLN A 182 3.69 -24.92 10.69
CA GLN A 182 3.64 -26.37 10.79
C GLN A 182 5.03 -27.02 10.77
N ALA A 183 5.95 -26.51 9.92
CA ALA A 183 7.32 -27.00 9.86
C ALA A 183 8.10 -26.77 11.18
N LEU A 184 7.68 -25.78 11.98
CA LEU A 184 8.26 -25.45 13.28
C LEU A 184 7.46 -26.03 14.46
N SER A 185 6.45 -26.87 14.21
CA SER A 185 5.53 -27.42 15.20
C SER A 185 4.75 -26.35 15.98
N LEU A 186 4.43 -25.22 15.34
CA LEU A 186 3.62 -24.14 15.89
C LEU A 186 2.17 -24.26 15.39
N GLU A 187 1.21 -24.03 16.29
CA GLU A 187 -0.21 -23.97 15.97
C GLU A 187 -0.64 -22.55 15.58
N ILE A 188 -1.25 -22.38 14.43
CA ILE A 188 -1.88 -21.10 14.03
C ILE A 188 -3.36 -21.16 14.37
N VAL A 189 -3.79 -20.22 15.22
CA VAL A 189 -5.17 -20.08 15.68
C VAL A 189 -5.82 -18.91 14.91
N GLU A 190 -6.68 -19.25 13.96
CA GLU A 190 -7.30 -18.28 13.06
C GLU A 190 -8.55 -17.63 13.66
N GLN A 191 -8.72 -16.34 13.36
CA GLN A 191 -9.94 -15.57 13.57
C GLN A 191 -10.21 -14.69 12.36
N THR A 192 -11.31 -14.96 11.67
CA THR A 192 -11.69 -14.19 10.47
C THR A 192 -12.66 -13.08 10.81
N ILE A 193 -12.62 -12.02 10.00
CA ILE A 193 -13.57 -10.92 9.98
C ILE A 193 -13.99 -10.61 8.55
N THR A 194 -15.10 -9.92 8.37
CA THR A 194 -15.57 -9.42 7.08
C THR A 194 -15.44 -7.91 6.96
N ASN A 195 -15.40 -7.21 8.09
CA ASN A 195 -15.25 -5.75 8.16
C ASN A 195 -14.76 -5.31 9.54
N ALA A 196 -14.34 -4.05 9.65
CA ALA A 196 -13.74 -3.48 10.85
C ALA A 196 -14.66 -3.49 12.09
N SER A 197 -15.99 -3.48 11.93
CA SER A 197 -16.91 -3.47 13.07
C SER A 197 -16.90 -4.77 13.88
N GLU A 198 -16.37 -5.85 13.31
CA GLU A 198 -16.24 -7.16 13.98
C GLU A 198 -14.98 -7.26 14.85
N ILE A 199 -14.00 -6.37 14.67
CA ILE A 199 -12.67 -6.44 15.33
C ILE A 199 -12.76 -6.51 16.85
N PRO A 200 -13.58 -5.70 17.57
CA PRO A 200 -13.63 -5.78 19.02
C PRO A 200 -14.01 -7.17 19.54
N THR A 201 -15.02 -7.79 18.93
CA THR A 201 -15.51 -9.14 19.29
C THR A 201 -14.55 -10.24 18.84
N ALA A 202 -14.01 -10.10 17.63
CA ALA A 202 -13.03 -11.03 17.09
C ALA A 202 -11.76 -11.07 17.93
N THR A 203 -11.28 -9.92 18.41
CA THR A 203 -10.14 -9.83 19.33
C THR A 203 -10.44 -10.57 20.64
N ASP A 204 -11.58 -10.33 21.27
CA ASP A 204 -11.95 -11.03 22.49
C ASP A 204 -12.06 -12.54 22.28
N THR A 205 -12.61 -12.96 21.14
CA THR A 205 -12.72 -14.38 20.78
C THR A 205 -11.34 -15.02 20.62
N LEU A 206 -10.43 -14.36 19.92
CA LEU A 206 -9.07 -14.86 19.70
C LEU A 206 -8.30 -14.97 21.02
N LEU A 207 -8.38 -13.94 21.87
CA LEU A 207 -7.73 -13.90 23.19
C LEU A 207 -8.25 -14.97 24.18
N ASN A 208 -9.42 -15.54 23.95
CA ASN A 208 -9.98 -16.64 24.78
C ASN A 208 -9.56 -18.04 24.27
N LYS A 209 -8.74 -18.12 23.20
CA LYS A 209 -8.26 -19.41 22.64
C LYS A 209 -6.93 -19.88 23.21
N ASN A 210 -6.44 -19.27 24.30
CA ASN A 210 -5.15 -19.58 24.97
C ASN A 210 -3.97 -19.50 23.97
N ILE A 211 -3.87 -18.40 23.25
CA ILE A 211 -2.75 -18.08 22.36
C ILE A 211 -1.61 -17.45 23.16
N ASP A 212 -0.37 -17.68 22.74
CA ASP A 212 0.84 -17.13 23.36
C ASP A 212 1.15 -15.71 22.85
N CYS A 213 0.81 -15.43 21.58
CA CYS A 213 0.95 -14.13 20.95
C CYS A 213 0.00 -14.01 19.76
N ILE A 214 -0.06 -12.81 19.18
CA ILE A 214 -0.70 -12.57 17.88
C ILE A 214 0.39 -12.16 16.89
N THR A 215 0.32 -12.65 15.66
CA THR A 215 1.09 -12.11 14.52
C THR A 215 0.14 -11.46 13.52
N ASN A 216 0.49 -10.26 13.09
CA ASN A 216 -0.26 -9.57 12.05
C ASN A 216 0.22 -9.99 10.65
N LEU A 217 -0.70 -9.92 9.71
CA LEU A 217 -0.45 -9.93 8.28
C LEU A 217 -0.41 -8.48 7.75
N THR A 218 -0.22 -8.29 6.45
CA THR A 218 -0.47 -6.99 5.80
C THR A 218 -1.97 -6.79 5.53
N ASP A 219 -2.81 -7.17 6.50
CA ASP A 219 -4.26 -6.99 6.45
C ASP A 219 -4.61 -5.54 6.76
N ASN A 220 -5.07 -4.81 5.76
CA ASN A 220 -5.29 -3.38 5.89
C ASN A 220 -6.36 -3.02 6.91
N THR A 221 -7.42 -3.84 7.00
CA THR A 221 -8.53 -3.64 7.94
C THR A 221 -8.08 -3.87 9.38
N VAL A 222 -7.29 -4.93 9.63
CA VAL A 222 -6.75 -5.25 10.98
C VAL A 222 -5.71 -4.21 11.40
N VAL A 223 -4.77 -3.86 10.51
CA VAL A 223 -3.74 -2.85 10.78
C VAL A 223 -4.36 -1.49 11.06
N GLY A 224 -5.40 -1.11 10.32
CA GLY A 224 -6.13 0.15 10.54
C GLY A 224 -6.90 0.23 11.87
N ALA A 225 -6.95 -0.85 12.65
CA ALA A 225 -7.67 -0.94 13.91
C ALA A 225 -6.78 -1.39 15.10
N LEU A 226 -5.48 -1.20 15.01
CA LEU A 226 -4.56 -1.55 16.10
C LEU A 226 -4.86 -0.82 17.42
N ASP A 227 -5.39 0.39 17.35
CA ASP A 227 -5.85 1.17 18.51
C ASP A 227 -7.00 0.49 19.27
N ILE A 228 -7.75 -0.40 18.65
CA ILE A 228 -8.81 -1.22 19.25
C ILE A 228 -8.23 -2.54 19.78
N ILE A 229 -7.28 -3.14 19.06
CA ILE A 229 -6.71 -4.47 19.35
C ILE A 229 -5.73 -4.37 20.53
N LEU A 230 -4.77 -3.45 20.46
CA LEU A 230 -3.64 -3.38 21.41
C LEU A 230 -4.05 -3.16 22.87
N PRO A 231 -5.04 -2.31 23.22
CA PRO A 231 -5.48 -2.21 24.61
C PRO A 231 -6.00 -3.53 25.19
N LYS A 232 -6.67 -4.36 24.38
CA LYS A 232 -7.22 -5.65 24.80
C LYS A 232 -6.13 -6.70 24.98
N THR A 233 -5.17 -6.77 24.05
CA THR A 233 -4.05 -7.72 24.11
C THR A 233 -3.12 -7.36 25.27
N ASN A 234 -2.80 -6.06 25.45
CA ASN A 234 -1.95 -5.56 26.55
C ASN A 234 -2.56 -5.82 27.93
N ALA A 235 -3.89 -5.71 28.08
CA ALA A 235 -4.58 -6.03 29.33
C ALA A 235 -4.42 -7.51 29.73
N LYS A 236 -4.21 -8.41 28.76
CA LYS A 236 -3.96 -9.83 28.96
C LYS A 236 -2.47 -10.21 28.89
N LYS A 237 -1.56 -9.24 28.72
CA LYS A 237 -0.12 -9.47 28.52
C LYS A 237 0.19 -10.39 27.34
N ILE A 238 -0.65 -10.36 26.30
CA ILE A 238 -0.45 -11.11 25.06
C ILE A 238 0.20 -10.19 24.04
N PRO A 239 1.48 -10.41 23.66
CA PRO A 239 2.17 -9.56 22.70
C PRO A 239 1.59 -9.69 21.28
N VAL A 240 1.62 -8.59 20.54
CA VAL A 240 1.31 -8.55 19.12
C VAL A 240 2.60 -8.29 18.34
N PHE A 241 2.93 -9.18 17.42
CA PHE A 241 4.01 -8.98 16.45
C PHE A 241 3.43 -8.33 15.19
N GLY A 242 4.00 -7.20 14.82
CA GLY A 242 3.60 -6.49 13.60
C GLY A 242 4.12 -7.16 12.34
N SER A 243 3.66 -6.71 11.19
CA SER A 243 4.18 -7.09 9.88
C SER A 243 5.11 -6.02 9.27
N GLU A 244 5.28 -4.87 9.98
CA GLU A 244 6.15 -3.77 9.57
C GLU A 244 6.42 -2.78 10.73
N ILE A 245 7.37 -1.84 10.51
CA ILE A 245 7.90 -0.96 11.56
C ILE A 245 6.86 -0.03 12.20
N ASP A 246 5.89 0.49 11.43
CA ASP A 246 4.93 1.46 11.96
C ASP A 246 3.91 0.81 12.88
N GLN A 247 3.65 -0.49 12.71
CA GLN A 247 2.87 -1.26 13.68
C GLN A 247 3.64 -1.41 15.00
N VAL A 248 4.98 -1.54 14.97
CA VAL A 248 5.80 -1.57 16.19
C VAL A 248 5.80 -0.21 16.87
N LYS A 249 5.95 0.89 16.12
CA LYS A 249 5.79 2.25 16.65
C LYS A 249 4.40 2.50 17.23
N SER A 250 3.38 1.83 16.69
CA SER A 250 1.99 1.91 17.17
C SER A 250 1.72 1.07 18.41
N GLY A 251 2.67 0.24 18.86
CA GLY A 251 2.56 -0.55 20.08
C GLY A 251 2.60 -2.06 19.91
N CYS A 252 2.92 -2.59 18.72
CA CYS A 252 3.32 -3.99 18.58
C CYS A 252 4.71 -4.20 19.18
N LEU A 253 5.01 -5.45 19.58
CA LEU A 253 6.27 -5.79 20.26
C LEU A 253 7.47 -5.73 19.31
N ALA A 254 7.39 -6.40 18.18
CA ALA A 254 8.48 -6.53 17.21
C ALA A 254 7.92 -6.90 15.83
N SER A 255 8.75 -6.78 14.80
CA SER A 255 8.39 -7.15 13.43
C SER A 255 9.63 -7.45 12.58
N ALA A 256 9.53 -8.43 11.68
CA ALA A 256 10.39 -8.53 10.51
C ALA A 256 9.80 -7.57 9.44
N SER A 257 10.45 -6.43 9.24
CA SER A 257 9.89 -5.24 8.57
C SER A 257 10.47 -4.98 7.20
N LEU A 258 9.70 -4.25 6.39
CA LEU A 258 10.11 -3.61 5.14
C LEU A 258 10.00 -2.08 5.27
N ASP A 259 10.74 -1.35 4.43
CA ASP A 259 10.64 0.11 4.34
C ASP A 259 9.60 0.52 3.29
N TYR A 260 8.44 0.96 3.73
CA TYR A 260 7.31 1.35 2.87
C TYR A 260 7.52 2.70 2.16
N VAL A 261 8.34 3.60 2.69
CA VAL A 261 8.74 4.83 1.97
C VAL A 261 9.58 4.45 0.75
N THR A 262 10.60 3.59 0.96
CA THR A 262 11.44 3.09 -0.13
C THR A 262 10.63 2.28 -1.16
N LEU A 263 9.69 1.45 -0.72
CA LEU A 263 8.77 0.71 -1.61
C LEU A 263 7.96 1.68 -2.48
N GLY A 264 7.37 2.69 -1.87
CA GLY A 264 6.62 3.74 -2.55
C GLY A 264 7.49 4.49 -3.55
N LYS A 265 8.70 4.91 -3.16
CA LYS A 265 9.62 5.65 -4.00
C LYS A 265 9.99 4.88 -5.27
N ARG A 266 10.37 3.62 -5.14
CA ARG A 266 10.65 2.73 -6.29
C ARG A 266 9.42 2.55 -7.19
N THR A 267 8.22 2.50 -6.60
CA THR A 267 6.97 2.47 -7.39
C THR A 267 6.77 3.76 -8.18
N GLY A 268 7.02 4.92 -7.57
CA GLY A 268 6.97 6.22 -8.22
C GLY A 268 7.96 6.35 -9.38
N GLU A 269 9.16 5.78 -9.24
CA GLU A 269 10.17 5.68 -10.31
C GLU A 269 9.65 4.85 -11.51
N ILE A 270 8.99 3.71 -11.24
CA ILE A 270 8.35 2.90 -12.30
C ILE A 270 7.29 3.73 -13.03
N MET A 271 6.40 4.40 -12.27
CA MET A 271 5.35 5.24 -12.84
C MET A 271 5.94 6.32 -13.75
N ALA A 272 7.00 6.99 -13.30
CA ALA A 272 7.66 8.04 -14.06
C ALA A 272 8.29 7.51 -15.37
N LYS A 273 8.96 6.36 -15.33
CA LYS A 273 9.52 5.71 -16.53
C LYS A 273 8.43 5.35 -17.55
N VAL A 274 7.29 4.87 -17.08
CA VAL A 274 6.13 4.58 -17.94
C VAL A 274 5.57 5.87 -18.55
N LEU A 275 5.40 6.93 -17.76
CA LEU A 275 4.91 8.24 -18.24
C LEU A 275 5.84 8.90 -19.26
N LYS A 276 7.16 8.71 -19.13
CA LYS A 276 8.18 9.18 -20.09
C LYS A 276 8.24 8.31 -21.35
N GLY A 277 7.62 7.13 -21.36
CA GLY A 277 7.75 6.15 -22.45
C GLY A 277 9.09 5.39 -22.46
N GLU A 278 9.85 5.47 -21.36
CA GLU A 278 11.14 4.80 -21.20
C GLU A 278 10.99 3.32 -20.81
N ALA A 279 9.84 2.96 -20.24
CA ALA A 279 9.49 1.59 -19.91
C ALA A 279 8.07 1.27 -20.40
N LYS A 280 7.87 0.03 -20.84
CA LYS A 280 6.53 -0.55 -21.06
C LYS A 280 6.11 -1.27 -19.78
N VAL A 281 4.82 -1.25 -19.51
CA VAL A 281 4.28 -2.03 -18.40
C VAL A 281 4.45 -3.51 -18.70
N SER A 282 5.21 -4.19 -17.86
CA SER A 282 5.45 -5.64 -17.92
C SER A 282 5.90 -6.15 -16.57
N ASN A 283 5.83 -7.45 -16.33
CA ASN A 283 6.33 -8.06 -15.10
C ASN A 283 7.85 -7.93 -14.93
N ASP A 284 8.59 -7.67 -16.01
CA ASP A 284 10.05 -7.52 -15.94
C ASP A 284 10.51 -6.26 -15.17
N ILE A 285 9.62 -5.27 -15.03
CA ILE A 285 9.87 -4.07 -14.23
C ILE A 285 9.23 -4.13 -12.84
N ALA A 286 8.59 -5.24 -12.49
CA ALA A 286 8.06 -5.44 -11.15
C ALA A 286 9.21 -5.51 -10.13
N ILE A 287 9.01 -4.89 -8.96
CA ILE A 287 10.01 -4.83 -7.90
C ILE A 287 9.53 -5.67 -6.71
N LYS A 288 10.44 -6.51 -6.22
CA LYS A 288 10.35 -7.10 -4.89
C LYS A 288 11.44 -6.46 -4.04
N ILE A 289 11.10 -5.99 -2.86
CA ILE A 289 12.10 -5.47 -1.91
C ILE A 289 12.57 -6.63 -1.04
N ASP A 290 13.88 -6.86 -1.03
CA ASP A 290 14.52 -7.91 -0.24
C ASP A 290 15.22 -7.35 1.01
N ASP A 291 15.20 -6.03 1.24
CA ASP A 291 15.85 -5.36 2.37
C ASP A 291 14.96 -5.42 3.63
N SER A 292 14.71 -6.64 4.13
CA SER A 292 14.02 -6.82 5.42
C SER A 292 14.97 -6.55 6.58
N PHE A 293 14.43 -6.03 7.67
CA PHE A 293 15.15 -5.83 8.92
C PHE A 293 14.24 -6.10 10.12
N ASN A 294 14.82 -6.57 11.22
CA ASN A 294 14.07 -6.75 12.44
C ASN A 294 14.02 -5.45 13.25
N CYS A 295 12.85 -5.13 13.81
CA CYS A 295 12.66 -4.01 14.71
C CYS A 295 11.82 -4.43 15.93
N TYR A 296 11.95 -3.68 17.02
CA TYR A 296 11.25 -3.95 18.29
C TYR A 296 11.02 -2.66 19.08
N SER A 297 10.11 -2.71 20.06
CA SER A 297 9.91 -1.67 21.07
C SER A 297 10.31 -2.21 22.45
N ALA A 298 11.35 -1.61 23.06
CA ALA A 298 11.75 -1.95 24.42
C ALA A 298 10.68 -1.55 25.44
N LYS A 299 9.97 -0.44 25.22
CA LYS A 299 8.85 0.00 26.06
C LYS A 299 7.71 -1.01 26.08
N VAL A 300 7.36 -1.56 24.93
CA VAL A 300 6.30 -2.58 24.84
C VAL A 300 6.75 -3.87 25.51
N ALA A 301 8.01 -4.29 25.34
CA ALA A 301 8.55 -5.46 26.03
C ALA A 301 8.47 -5.28 27.55
N GLU A 302 8.91 -4.13 28.09
CA GLU A 302 8.82 -3.80 29.52
C GLU A 302 7.35 -3.81 30.00
N ALA A 303 6.45 -3.16 29.26
CA ALA A 303 5.03 -3.09 29.60
C ALA A 303 4.35 -4.46 29.63
N LEU A 304 4.84 -5.43 28.85
CA LEU A 304 4.32 -6.79 28.78
C LEU A 304 5.07 -7.77 29.70
N ASP A 305 6.07 -7.32 30.47
CA ASP A 305 6.95 -8.14 31.30
C ASP A 305 7.77 -9.17 30.50
N ILE A 306 8.12 -8.83 29.25
CA ILE A 306 8.92 -9.68 28.35
C ILE A 306 10.39 -9.30 28.49
N THR A 307 11.22 -10.30 28.83
CA THR A 307 12.68 -10.12 28.84
C THR A 307 13.19 -9.97 27.40
N LEU A 308 13.92 -8.87 27.12
CA LEU A 308 14.52 -8.68 25.81
C LEU A 308 15.56 -9.76 25.52
N PRO A 309 15.51 -10.39 24.35
CA PRO A 309 16.57 -11.29 23.88
C PRO A 309 17.82 -10.51 23.47
N ASP A 310 18.79 -11.15 22.80
CA ASP A 310 19.85 -10.43 22.10
C ASP A 310 19.26 -9.64 20.91
N VAL A 311 19.27 -8.31 20.99
CA VAL A 311 18.66 -7.39 20.02
C VAL A 311 19.69 -6.50 19.32
N GLN A 312 21.01 -6.85 19.38
CA GLN A 312 22.08 -5.99 18.85
C GLN A 312 21.93 -5.66 17.37
N GLU A 313 21.38 -6.59 16.59
CA GLU A 313 21.13 -6.40 15.14
C GLU A 313 19.72 -5.88 14.83
N MET A 314 18.87 -5.63 15.84
CA MET A 314 17.51 -5.16 15.67
C MET A 314 17.41 -3.64 15.89
N ARG A 315 16.53 -2.98 15.15
CA ARG A 315 16.25 -1.55 15.34
C ARG A 315 15.27 -1.34 16.50
N ASN A 316 15.68 -0.61 17.54
CA ASN A 316 14.73 -0.11 18.54
C ASN A 316 13.97 1.09 17.96
N VAL A 317 12.64 1.10 18.09
CA VAL A 317 11.76 2.15 17.52
C VAL A 317 11.28 3.17 18.55
N ASP A 318 11.69 3.07 19.84
CA ASP A 318 11.23 3.92 20.95
C ASP A 318 11.81 5.33 20.92
#